data_a335be8be72719983540c5da774fab50
#
_entry.id   a335be8be72719983540c5da774fab50
#
_cell.length_a   1.000
_cell.length_b   1.000
_cell.length_c   1.000
_cell.angle_alpha   90.00
_cell.angle_beta   90.00
_cell.angle_gamma   90.00
#
_symmetry.space_group_name_H-M   'P 1'
#
loop_
_entity.id
_entity.type
_entity.pdbx_description
1 polymer ?
#
loop_
_entity_poly.entity_id
_entity_poly.type
_entity_poly.pdbx_seq_one_letter_code
_entity_poly.pdbx_strand_id
1 'polypeptide(L)'
;MTNQELIQIFLNHCAVERGLAKNSVSAYRRDLDKFNNFLSTQSMTLENIGATTISDFVTHLRATGLGESSIARHVVAIRSLFSFLSKDQGINNVAKEITPPRIPKRLPKALSISDIESLIASNSDDLCGVRDRALIETLYATGARVSEIVQLDTGDISKSDNETVTVKVRGKGGKERLVPLGKFAQHALDQYLTRSRPSLAKNSQQAALFLNEKRGTRLSRQSAWQIVMSAAKRAGIERDISPHALRHSFATHLLDGGADIRVVQELLGHSSVTTTQIYTLVTIDKLRESYASAHPRSR
;
A
#
# COMPACT_ATOMS: atom_id res chain seq x y z
N MET A 1 12.46 -32.26 -14.92
CA MET A 1 12.72 -30.79 -14.73
C MET A 1 13.14 -30.53 -13.32
N THR A 2 13.98 -29.53 -13.05
CA THR A 2 14.29 -29.10 -11.67
C THR A 2 13.13 -28.36 -11.04
N ASN A 3 13.04 -28.36 -9.71
CA ASN A 3 12.04 -27.53 -9.00
C ASN A 3 12.10 -26.07 -9.43
N GLN A 4 13.31 -25.52 -9.62
CA GLN A 4 13.54 -24.13 -10.01
C GLN A 4 12.95 -23.82 -11.40
N GLU A 5 13.11 -24.73 -12.36
CA GLU A 5 12.55 -24.57 -13.72
C GLU A 5 11.02 -24.57 -13.68
N LEU A 6 10.41 -25.51 -12.94
CA LEU A 6 8.95 -25.57 -12.79
C LEU A 6 8.38 -24.30 -12.13
N ILE A 7 9.04 -23.79 -11.10
CA ILE A 7 8.66 -22.53 -10.44
C ILE A 7 8.80 -21.35 -11.42
N GLN A 8 9.88 -21.30 -12.21
CA GLN A 8 10.07 -20.22 -13.18
C GLN A 8 9.02 -20.23 -14.28
N ILE A 9 8.62 -21.39 -14.80
CA ILE A 9 7.55 -21.54 -15.77
C ILE A 9 6.22 -21.01 -15.20
N PHE A 10 5.90 -21.41 -13.96
CA PHE A 10 4.71 -20.90 -13.27
C PHE A 10 4.73 -19.38 -13.08
N LEU A 11 5.87 -18.79 -12.70
CA LEU A 11 5.98 -17.34 -12.53
C LEU A 11 5.83 -16.59 -13.84
N ASN A 12 6.35 -17.15 -14.94
CA ASN A 12 6.16 -16.60 -16.28
C ASN A 12 4.68 -16.66 -16.70
N HIS A 13 4.00 -17.79 -16.49
CA HIS A 13 2.55 -17.92 -16.68
C HIS A 13 1.79 -16.86 -15.86
N CYS A 14 2.14 -16.67 -14.58
CA CYS A 14 1.51 -15.64 -13.75
C CYS A 14 1.70 -14.22 -14.30
N ALA A 15 2.88 -13.92 -14.84
CA ALA A 15 3.20 -12.60 -15.38
C ALA A 15 2.52 -12.34 -16.73
N VAL A 16 2.60 -13.30 -17.66
CA VAL A 16 2.20 -13.12 -19.07
C VAL A 16 0.73 -13.44 -19.26
N GLU A 17 0.30 -14.65 -18.87
CA GLU A 17 -1.06 -15.11 -19.17
C GLU A 17 -2.09 -14.63 -18.15
N ARG A 18 -1.74 -14.62 -16.84
CA ARG A 18 -2.63 -14.14 -15.79
C ARG A 18 -2.55 -12.63 -15.55
N GLY A 19 -1.60 -11.93 -16.17
CA GLY A 19 -1.45 -10.47 -16.04
C GLY A 19 -1.25 -9.99 -14.61
N LEU A 20 -0.63 -10.81 -13.75
CA LEU A 20 -0.43 -10.42 -12.36
C LEU A 20 0.55 -9.25 -12.25
N ALA A 21 0.26 -8.32 -11.33
CA ALA A 21 1.15 -7.20 -11.07
C ALA A 21 2.55 -7.67 -10.63
N LYS A 22 3.61 -6.94 -11.03
CA LYS A 22 5.02 -7.24 -10.72
C LYS A 22 5.24 -7.58 -9.24
N ASN A 23 4.60 -6.83 -8.32
CA ASN A 23 4.71 -7.08 -6.87
C ASN A 23 4.09 -8.42 -6.46
N SER A 24 3.01 -8.86 -7.10
CA SER A 24 2.38 -10.17 -6.82
C SER A 24 3.27 -11.31 -7.30
N VAL A 25 3.84 -11.19 -8.51
CA VAL A 25 4.80 -12.17 -9.05
C VAL A 25 6.05 -12.24 -8.18
N SER A 26 6.58 -11.09 -7.74
CA SER A 26 7.75 -11.03 -6.84
C SER A 26 7.45 -11.62 -5.46
N ALA A 27 6.22 -11.48 -4.96
CA ALA A 27 5.81 -12.11 -3.70
C ALA A 27 5.74 -13.64 -3.86
N TYR A 28 5.11 -14.13 -4.93
CA TYR A 28 5.05 -15.57 -5.25
C TYR A 28 6.46 -16.15 -5.41
N ARG A 29 7.37 -15.44 -6.12
CA ARG A 29 8.76 -15.88 -6.24
C ARG A 29 9.40 -16.11 -4.87
N ARG A 30 9.38 -15.09 -4.00
CA ARG A 30 9.99 -15.22 -2.65
C ARG A 30 9.38 -16.35 -1.82
N ASP A 31 8.06 -16.53 -1.93
CA ASP A 31 7.36 -17.56 -1.18
C ASP A 31 7.73 -18.96 -1.71
N LEU A 32 7.80 -19.14 -3.02
CA LEU A 32 8.16 -20.40 -3.66
C LEU A 32 9.66 -20.72 -3.57
N ASP A 33 10.54 -19.73 -3.64
CA ASP A 33 11.98 -19.92 -3.39
C ASP A 33 12.21 -20.46 -1.98
N LYS A 34 11.47 -19.96 -0.98
CA LYS A 34 11.56 -20.45 0.41
C LYS A 34 11.08 -21.89 0.53
N PHE A 35 10.00 -22.25 -0.21
CA PHE A 35 9.52 -23.61 -0.28
C PHE A 35 10.51 -24.55 -0.97
N ASN A 36 11.08 -24.12 -2.11
CA ASN A 36 12.09 -24.89 -2.82
C ASN A 36 13.34 -25.13 -1.97
N ASN A 37 13.79 -24.11 -1.23
CA ASN A 37 14.92 -24.28 -0.30
C ASN A 37 14.62 -25.34 0.78
N PHE A 38 13.40 -25.34 1.35
CA PHE A 38 12.97 -26.35 2.30
C PHE A 38 12.99 -27.77 1.67
N LEU A 39 12.48 -27.93 0.46
CA LEU A 39 12.51 -29.21 -0.27
C LEU A 39 13.95 -29.66 -0.55
N SER A 40 14.81 -28.74 -0.93
CA SER A 40 16.23 -29.02 -1.25
C SER A 40 16.99 -29.56 -0.04
N THR A 41 16.70 -29.08 1.19
CA THR A 41 17.31 -29.60 2.41
C THR A 41 16.95 -31.06 2.70
N GLN A 42 15.88 -31.57 2.09
CA GLN A 42 15.38 -32.93 2.24
C GLN A 42 15.56 -33.75 0.95
N SER A 43 16.28 -33.23 -0.04
CA SER A 43 16.47 -33.85 -1.37
C SER A 43 15.16 -34.23 -2.07
N MET A 44 14.08 -33.42 -1.87
CA MET A 44 12.76 -33.63 -2.42
C MET A 44 12.53 -32.82 -3.70
N THR A 45 11.72 -33.37 -4.61
CA THR A 45 11.27 -32.66 -5.83
C THR A 45 9.77 -32.39 -5.76
N LEU A 46 9.29 -31.39 -6.51
CA LEU A 46 7.85 -31.05 -6.60
C LEU A 46 7.00 -32.23 -7.10
N GLU A 47 7.60 -33.17 -7.82
CA GLU A 47 6.92 -34.36 -8.36
C GLU A 47 6.72 -35.46 -7.30
N ASN A 48 7.57 -35.50 -6.28
CA ASN A 48 7.65 -36.61 -5.32
C ASN A 48 7.14 -36.27 -3.92
N ILE A 49 6.57 -35.08 -3.71
CA ILE A 49 6.05 -34.67 -2.40
C ILE A 49 4.57 -35.04 -2.24
N GLY A 50 4.17 -35.15 -0.95
CA GLY A 50 2.78 -35.31 -0.55
C GLY A 50 2.23 -34.08 0.21
N ALA A 51 0.96 -34.16 0.57
CA ALA A 51 0.31 -33.13 1.39
C ALA A 51 1.00 -32.95 2.76
N THR A 52 1.56 -34.01 3.33
CA THR A 52 2.32 -34.00 4.58
C THR A 52 3.53 -33.07 4.49
N THR A 53 4.29 -33.12 3.40
CA THR A 53 5.47 -32.25 3.17
C THR A 53 5.09 -30.76 3.20
N ILE A 54 3.91 -30.40 2.67
CA ILE A 54 3.43 -29.01 2.74
C ILE A 54 3.06 -28.65 4.18
N SER A 55 2.48 -29.55 4.94
CA SER A 55 2.16 -29.36 6.36
C SER A 55 3.43 -29.20 7.21
N ASP A 56 4.46 -29.99 6.92
CA ASP A 56 5.78 -29.89 7.57
C ASP A 56 6.45 -28.54 7.26
N PHE A 57 6.34 -28.07 6.00
CA PHE A 57 6.81 -26.73 5.65
C PHE A 57 6.06 -25.63 6.41
N VAL A 58 4.75 -25.74 6.59
CA VAL A 58 3.96 -24.78 7.39
C VAL A 58 4.43 -24.78 8.84
N THR A 59 4.70 -25.95 9.41
CA THR A 59 5.25 -26.10 10.76
C THR A 59 6.64 -25.48 10.87
N HIS A 60 7.50 -25.72 9.89
CA HIS A 60 8.81 -25.08 9.78
C HIS A 60 8.72 -23.55 9.74
N LEU A 61 7.80 -22.99 8.95
CA LEU A 61 7.59 -21.55 8.88
C LEU A 61 7.18 -20.95 10.24
N ARG A 62 6.32 -21.64 11.00
CA ARG A 62 5.96 -21.23 12.37
C ARG A 62 7.15 -21.27 13.30
N ALA A 63 7.96 -22.32 13.24
CA ALA A 63 9.17 -22.44 14.04
C ALA A 63 10.19 -21.34 13.75
N THR A 64 10.23 -20.80 12.53
CA THR A 64 11.05 -19.63 12.15
C THR A 64 10.47 -18.29 12.57
N GLY A 65 9.33 -18.26 13.28
CA GLY A 65 8.70 -17.03 13.77
C GLY A 65 7.89 -16.26 12.72
N LEU A 66 7.53 -16.88 11.58
CA LEU A 66 6.68 -16.23 10.60
C LEU A 66 5.25 -16.07 11.13
N GLY A 67 4.68 -14.86 10.94
CA GLY A 67 3.29 -14.60 11.28
C GLY A 67 2.29 -15.34 10.37
N GLU A 68 1.13 -15.74 10.91
CA GLU A 68 0.10 -16.53 10.22
C GLU A 68 -0.35 -15.93 8.87
N SER A 69 -0.37 -14.60 8.74
CA SER A 69 -0.68 -13.90 7.49
C SER A 69 0.34 -14.21 6.38
N SER A 70 1.63 -14.26 6.73
CA SER A 70 2.69 -14.62 5.79
C SER A 70 2.62 -16.10 5.44
N ILE A 71 2.36 -16.96 6.43
CA ILE A 71 2.20 -18.40 6.23
C ILE A 71 1.03 -18.68 5.29
N ALA A 72 -0.13 -18.05 5.52
CA ALA A 72 -1.29 -18.17 4.62
C ALA A 72 -0.94 -17.81 3.17
N ARG A 73 -0.12 -16.76 2.96
CA ARG A 73 0.33 -16.36 1.62
C ARG A 73 1.22 -17.43 0.98
N HIS A 74 2.14 -18.03 1.72
CA HIS A 74 2.97 -19.14 1.22
C HIS A 74 2.09 -20.32 0.77
N VAL A 75 1.10 -20.70 1.58
CA VAL A 75 0.17 -21.78 1.22
C VAL A 75 -0.62 -21.45 -0.04
N VAL A 76 -1.09 -20.19 -0.19
CA VAL A 76 -1.78 -19.74 -1.41
C VAL A 76 -0.86 -19.81 -2.63
N ALA A 77 0.42 -19.42 -2.50
CA ALA A 77 1.40 -19.51 -3.59
C ALA A 77 1.65 -20.96 -4.00
N ILE A 78 1.84 -21.86 -3.03
CA ILE A 78 2.03 -23.32 -3.28
C ILE A 78 0.79 -23.92 -3.95
N ARG A 79 -0.40 -23.63 -3.45
CA ARG A 79 -1.67 -24.10 -4.09
C ARG A 79 -1.80 -23.62 -5.53
N SER A 80 -1.43 -22.37 -5.79
CA SER A 80 -1.47 -21.80 -7.15
C SER A 80 -0.45 -22.48 -8.06
N LEU A 81 0.75 -22.79 -7.55
CA LEU A 81 1.77 -23.55 -8.27
C LEU A 81 1.26 -24.95 -8.62
N PHE A 82 0.79 -25.74 -7.65
CA PHE A 82 0.33 -27.10 -7.91
C PHE A 82 -0.92 -27.16 -8.77
N SER A 83 -1.80 -26.17 -8.68
CA SER A 83 -2.95 -26.05 -9.60
C SER A 83 -2.50 -25.82 -11.05
N PHE A 84 -1.43 -25.06 -11.25
CA PHE A 84 -0.84 -24.86 -12.57
C PHE A 84 -0.13 -26.14 -13.06
N LEU A 85 0.77 -26.70 -12.25
CA LEU A 85 1.54 -27.89 -12.59
C LEU A 85 0.64 -29.10 -12.93
N SER A 86 -0.49 -29.22 -12.26
CA SER A 86 -1.45 -30.28 -12.52
C SER A 86 -2.12 -30.15 -13.89
N LYS A 87 -2.34 -28.94 -14.37
CA LYS A 87 -2.98 -28.66 -15.66
C LYS A 87 -1.99 -28.71 -16.83
N ASP A 88 -0.79 -28.19 -16.59
CA ASP A 88 0.19 -27.93 -17.63
C ASP A 88 1.24 -29.06 -17.76
N GLN A 89 1.61 -29.69 -16.64
CA GLN A 89 2.67 -30.71 -16.56
C GLN A 89 2.16 -32.09 -16.11
N GLY A 90 0.87 -32.23 -15.81
CA GLY A 90 0.29 -33.51 -15.34
C GLY A 90 0.74 -33.93 -13.93
N ILE A 91 1.41 -33.06 -13.18
CA ILE A 91 1.88 -33.34 -11.81
C ILE A 91 0.68 -33.36 -10.85
N ASN A 92 0.61 -34.37 -9.97
CA ASN A 92 -0.49 -34.49 -9.01
C ASN A 92 -0.63 -33.23 -8.12
N ASN A 93 -1.86 -32.72 -7.97
CA ASN A 93 -2.13 -31.55 -7.14
C ASN A 93 -2.26 -31.91 -5.65
N VAL A 94 -1.14 -32.15 -5.00
CA VAL A 94 -1.06 -32.49 -3.56
C VAL A 94 -1.46 -31.32 -2.63
N ALA A 95 -1.55 -30.11 -3.15
CA ALA A 95 -1.94 -28.93 -2.39
C ALA A 95 -3.45 -28.62 -2.43
N LYS A 96 -4.25 -29.40 -3.14
CA LYS A 96 -5.68 -29.14 -3.37
C LYS A 96 -6.46 -28.95 -2.07
N GLU A 97 -6.24 -29.84 -1.10
CA GLU A 97 -6.97 -29.86 0.18
C GLU A 97 -6.30 -29.07 1.30
N ILE A 98 -5.08 -28.56 1.08
CA ILE A 98 -4.39 -27.76 2.06
C ILE A 98 -5.10 -26.42 2.27
N THR A 99 -5.65 -26.20 3.44
CA THR A 99 -6.34 -24.96 3.79
C THR A 99 -5.36 -23.96 4.37
N PRO A 100 -5.28 -22.72 3.82
CA PRO A 100 -4.47 -21.66 4.44
C PRO A 100 -4.95 -21.38 5.88
N PRO A 101 -4.05 -21.03 6.79
CA PRO A 101 -4.42 -20.62 8.15
C PRO A 101 -5.49 -19.52 8.11
N ARG A 102 -6.49 -19.64 8.98
CA ARG A 102 -7.50 -18.60 9.16
C ARG A 102 -6.89 -17.44 9.90
N ILE A 103 -6.85 -16.29 9.24
CA ILE A 103 -6.40 -15.04 9.85
C ILE A 103 -7.64 -14.35 10.42
N PRO A 104 -7.71 -14.10 11.74
CA PRO A 104 -8.77 -13.27 12.28
C PRO A 104 -8.73 -11.91 11.61
N LYS A 105 -9.80 -11.54 10.91
CA LYS A 105 -9.94 -10.18 10.37
C LYS A 105 -10.16 -9.24 11.55
N ARG A 106 -9.08 -8.73 12.14
CA ARG A 106 -9.18 -7.53 12.97
C ARG A 106 -9.48 -6.37 12.02
N LEU A 107 -10.70 -5.87 12.04
CA LEU A 107 -10.99 -4.59 11.39
C LEU A 107 -10.12 -3.54 12.10
N PRO A 108 -9.16 -2.91 11.42
CA PRO A 108 -8.40 -1.85 12.04
C PRO A 108 -9.40 -0.75 12.44
N LYS A 109 -9.44 -0.40 13.73
CA LYS A 109 -10.23 0.75 14.17
C LYS A 109 -9.61 2.01 13.56
N ALA A 110 -10.43 2.85 12.96
CA ALA A 110 -10.00 4.16 12.51
C ALA A 110 -9.36 4.93 13.67
N LEU A 111 -8.37 5.77 13.37
CA LEU A 111 -7.82 6.74 14.31
C LEU A 111 -8.90 7.79 14.58
N SER A 112 -8.99 8.28 15.80
CA SER A 112 -9.82 9.46 16.07
C SER A 112 -9.20 10.71 15.44
N ILE A 113 -9.98 11.76 15.28
CA ILE A 113 -9.48 13.05 14.78
C ILE A 113 -8.36 13.57 15.70
N SER A 114 -8.52 13.43 17.02
CA SER A 114 -7.50 13.82 18.00
C SER A 114 -6.22 12.97 17.89
N ASP A 115 -6.31 11.67 17.59
CA ASP A 115 -5.12 10.86 17.30
C ASP A 115 -4.37 11.38 16.05
N ILE A 116 -5.11 11.74 15.00
CA ILE A 116 -4.51 12.31 13.77
C ILE A 116 -3.82 13.63 14.06
N GLU A 117 -4.43 14.51 14.83
CA GLU A 117 -3.85 15.80 15.23
C GLU A 117 -2.61 15.61 16.06
N SER A 118 -2.63 14.72 17.05
CA SER A 118 -1.48 14.37 17.88
C SER A 118 -0.34 13.77 17.06
N LEU A 119 -0.66 12.91 16.09
CA LEU A 119 0.31 12.31 15.17
C LEU A 119 1.02 13.38 14.35
N ILE A 120 0.29 14.34 13.81
CA ILE A 120 0.83 15.45 13.02
C ILE A 120 1.65 16.40 13.89
N ALA A 121 1.13 16.76 15.07
CA ALA A 121 1.78 17.68 16.00
C ALA A 121 3.05 17.09 16.64
N SER A 122 3.20 15.78 16.69
CA SER A 122 4.37 15.10 17.26
C SER A 122 5.68 15.32 16.49
N ASN A 123 5.62 15.94 15.31
CA ASN A 123 6.79 16.17 14.46
C ASN A 123 7.47 17.51 14.84
N SER A 124 8.81 17.50 14.92
CA SER A 124 9.63 18.66 15.22
C SER A 124 9.55 19.76 14.15
N ASP A 125 10.10 20.93 14.43
CA ASP A 125 10.19 22.04 13.48
C ASP A 125 11.51 22.09 12.71
N ASP A 126 12.35 21.05 12.82
CA ASP A 126 13.54 20.90 11.99
C ASP A 126 13.17 20.49 10.54
N LEU A 127 14.17 20.46 9.66
CA LEU A 127 13.95 20.16 8.23
C LEU A 127 13.23 18.82 8.01
N CYS A 128 13.54 17.80 8.80
CA CYS A 128 12.92 16.50 8.69
C CYS A 128 11.50 16.48 9.25
N GLY A 129 11.28 17.12 10.39
CA GLY A 129 9.96 17.20 11.01
C GLY A 129 8.95 17.99 10.18
N VAL A 130 9.36 19.07 9.53
CA VAL A 130 8.53 19.83 8.58
C VAL A 130 8.14 18.94 7.38
N ARG A 131 9.09 18.17 6.82
CA ARG A 131 8.81 17.16 5.77
C ARG A 131 7.85 16.08 6.27
N ASP A 132 8.08 15.54 7.45
CA ASP A 132 7.31 14.42 8.01
C ASP A 132 5.87 14.85 8.31
N ARG A 133 5.68 16.06 8.84
CA ARG A 133 4.37 16.69 9.03
C ARG A 133 3.63 16.79 7.69
N ALA A 134 4.27 17.34 6.65
CA ALA A 134 3.68 17.47 5.32
C ALA A 134 3.33 16.11 4.70
N LEU A 135 4.18 15.09 4.89
CA LEU A 135 3.92 13.72 4.42
C LEU A 135 2.67 13.13 5.09
N ILE A 136 2.56 13.23 6.42
CA ILE A 136 1.44 12.66 7.19
C ILE A 136 0.14 13.40 6.86
N GLU A 137 0.17 14.74 6.79
CA GLU A 137 -0.99 15.55 6.36
C GLU A 137 -1.45 15.12 4.95
N THR A 138 -0.53 14.99 4.00
CA THR A 138 -0.87 14.60 2.62
C THR A 138 -1.44 13.17 2.56
N LEU A 139 -0.88 12.22 3.32
CA LEU A 139 -1.41 10.86 3.42
C LEU A 139 -2.84 10.85 3.95
N TYR A 140 -3.11 11.61 5.01
CA TYR A 140 -4.43 11.68 5.61
C TYR A 140 -5.42 12.47 4.74
N ALA A 141 -5.04 13.63 4.23
CA ALA A 141 -5.90 14.47 3.41
C ALA A 141 -6.33 13.81 2.08
N THR A 142 -5.49 12.93 1.52
CA THR A 142 -5.78 12.29 0.23
C THR A 142 -6.31 10.87 0.36
N GLY A 143 -6.11 10.23 1.51
CA GLY A 143 -6.35 8.80 1.66
C GLY A 143 -5.57 7.93 0.67
N ALA A 144 -4.57 8.49 -0.02
CA ALA A 144 -3.79 7.78 -1.02
C ALA A 144 -2.91 6.69 -0.39
N ARG A 145 -2.50 5.70 -1.19
CA ARG A 145 -1.54 4.69 -0.73
C ARG A 145 -0.17 5.33 -0.53
N VAL A 146 0.58 4.87 0.47
CA VAL A 146 1.94 5.39 0.72
C VAL A 146 2.83 5.32 -0.52
N SER A 147 2.68 4.27 -1.35
CA SER A 147 3.40 4.14 -2.61
C SER A 147 3.01 5.20 -3.64
N GLU A 148 1.77 5.66 -3.63
CA GLU A 148 1.29 6.72 -4.50
C GLU A 148 1.87 8.08 -4.06
N ILE A 149 1.85 8.36 -2.75
CA ILE A 149 2.38 9.62 -2.18
C ILE A 149 3.89 9.76 -2.39
N VAL A 150 4.68 8.71 -2.16
CA VAL A 150 6.13 8.80 -2.38
C VAL A 150 6.52 8.92 -3.86
N GLN A 151 5.61 8.59 -4.78
CA GLN A 151 5.82 8.74 -6.22
C GLN A 151 5.45 10.13 -6.75
N LEU A 152 4.82 10.99 -5.94
CA LEU A 152 4.48 12.35 -6.35
C LEU A 152 5.72 13.15 -6.72
N ASP A 153 5.58 13.94 -7.77
CA ASP A 153 6.48 15.01 -8.16
C ASP A 153 5.90 16.37 -7.73
N THR A 154 6.72 17.40 -7.68
CA THR A 154 6.26 18.76 -7.37
C THR A 154 5.23 19.26 -8.39
N GLY A 155 5.35 18.84 -9.65
CA GLY A 155 4.40 19.16 -10.72
C GLY A 155 3.06 18.41 -10.65
N ASP A 156 2.89 17.44 -9.73
CA ASP A 156 1.61 16.77 -9.53
C ASP A 156 0.66 17.57 -8.60
N ILE A 157 1.15 18.66 -8.01
CA ILE A 157 0.33 19.60 -7.24
C ILE A 157 -0.06 20.74 -8.17
N SER A 158 -1.35 21.00 -8.31
CA SER A 158 -1.86 22.09 -9.13
C SER A 158 -2.85 22.94 -8.34
N LYS A 159 -2.76 24.25 -8.52
CA LYS A 159 -3.72 25.22 -7.99
C LYS A 159 -4.59 25.68 -9.15
N SER A 160 -5.91 25.56 -9.01
CA SER A 160 -6.86 26.07 -10.00
C SER A 160 -7.15 27.55 -9.77
N ASP A 161 -7.76 28.22 -10.77
CA ASP A 161 -8.14 29.63 -10.70
C ASP A 161 -9.05 29.96 -9.50
N ASN A 162 -9.81 28.96 -9.01
CA ASN A 162 -10.67 29.07 -7.83
C ASN A 162 -9.93 28.77 -6.51
N GLU A 163 -8.60 28.93 -6.48
CA GLU A 163 -7.73 28.67 -5.31
C GLU A 163 -7.76 27.23 -4.78
N THR A 164 -8.47 26.32 -5.42
CA THR A 164 -8.48 24.91 -5.00
C THR A 164 -7.17 24.24 -5.39
N VAL A 165 -6.47 23.69 -4.41
CA VAL A 165 -5.29 22.87 -4.65
C VAL A 165 -5.70 21.41 -4.80
N THR A 166 -5.20 20.78 -5.84
CA THR A 166 -5.41 19.34 -6.10
C THR A 166 -4.09 18.61 -6.27
N VAL A 167 -4.09 17.33 -5.94
CA VAL A 167 -2.96 16.42 -6.17
C VAL A 167 -3.38 15.38 -7.19
N LYS A 168 -2.57 15.22 -8.23
CA LYS A 168 -2.70 14.17 -9.22
C LYS A 168 -2.01 12.89 -8.73
N VAL A 169 -2.80 11.90 -8.34
CA VAL A 169 -2.32 10.64 -7.79
C VAL A 169 -2.40 9.53 -8.83
N ARG A 170 -1.28 8.82 -9.04
CA ARG A 170 -1.19 7.69 -9.98
C ARG A 170 -1.36 6.36 -9.24
N GLY A 171 -2.43 5.63 -9.57
CA GLY A 171 -2.78 4.35 -8.97
C GLY A 171 -2.27 3.13 -9.74
N LYS A 172 -2.81 1.96 -9.39
CA LYS A 172 -2.49 0.69 -10.05
C LYS A 172 -2.86 0.73 -11.55
N GLY A 173 -1.93 0.29 -12.41
CA GLY A 173 -2.17 0.27 -13.86
C GLY A 173 -2.07 1.64 -14.54
N GLY A 174 -1.46 2.64 -13.89
CA GLY A 174 -1.28 3.98 -14.46
C GLY A 174 -2.54 4.85 -14.42
N LYS A 175 -3.63 4.40 -13.79
CA LYS A 175 -4.85 5.21 -13.65
C LYS A 175 -4.57 6.42 -12.77
N GLU A 176 -4.89 7.61 -13.28
CA GLU A 176 -4.74 8.87 -12.55
C GLU A 176 -6.07 9.30 -11.94
N ARG A 177 -5.99 9.97 -10.78
CA ARG A 177 -7.12 10.67 -10.17
C ARG A 177 -6.67 11.97 -9.53
N LEU A 178 -7.55 12.97 -9.54
CA LEU A 178 -7.35 14.22 -8.83
C LEU A 178 -8.01 14.13 -7.46
N VAL A 179 -7.25 14.49 -6.42
CA VAL A 179 -7.74 14.53 -5.05
C VAL A 179 -7.58 15.96 -4.54
N PRO A 180 -8.66 16.60 -4.04
CA PRO A 180 -8.55 17.92 -3.46
C PRO A 180 -7.75 17.89 -2.17
N LEU A 181 -7.02 18.97 -1.86
CA LEU A 181 -6.31 19.16 -0.60
C LEU A 181 -7.04 20.21 0.24
N GLY A 182 -7.27 19.88 1.52
CA GLY A 182 -7.73 20.82 2.53
C GLY A 182 -6.62 21.81 2.93
N LYS A 183 -7.01 22.92 3.55
CA LYS A 183 -6.10 24.01 3.91
C LYS A 183 -4.93 23.56 4.80
N PHE A 184 -5.16 22.65 5.73
CA PHE A 184 -4.09 22.13 6.59
C PHE A 184 -2.99 21.42 5.80
N ALA A 185 -3.37 20.55 4.86
CA ALA A 185 -2.41 19.85 4.01
C ALA A 185 -1.69 20.81 3.05
N GLN A 186 -2.41 21.80 2.50
CA GLN A 186 -1.82 22.87 1.69
C GLN A 186 -0.75 23.62 2.48
N HIS A 187 -1.09 24.11 3.67
CA HIS A 187 -0.17 24.84 4.53
C HIS A 187 1.07 24.01 4.89
N ALA A 188 0.88 22.74 5.26
CA ALA A 188 2.00 21.86 5.58
C ALA A 188 2.92 21.62 4.37
N LEU A 189 2.34 21.45 3.17
CA LEU A 189 3.11 21.33 1.94
C LEU A 189 3.86 22.63 1.60
N ASP A 190 3.23 23.79 1.73
CA ASP A 190 3.86 25.08 1.47
C ASP A 190 5.06 25.31 2.41
N GLN A 191 4.89 25.01 3.70
CA GLN A 191 5.99 25.07 4.67
C GLN A 191 7.13 24.12 4.28
N TYR A 192 6.80 22.90 3.85
CA TYR A 192 7.82 21.95 3.42
C TYR A 192 8.54 22.42 2.14
N LEU A 193 7.79 22.85 1.13
CA LEU A 193 8.33 23.27 -0.17
C LEU A 193 9.23 24.49 -0.07
N THR A 194 8.89 25.42 0.85
CA THR A 194 9.64 26.68 1.01
C THR A 194 10.80 26.57 2.00
N ARG A 195 10.61 25.91 3.14
CA ARG A 195 11.59 25.91 4.25
C ARG A 195 12.52 24.71 4.26
N SER A 196 12.01 23.53 3.93
CA SER A 196 12.75 22.29 4.15
C SER A 196 13.25 21.66 2.85
N ARG A 197 12.39 21.52 1.85
CA ARG A 197 12.73 20.84 0.61
C ARG A 197 13.94 21.41 -0.12
N PRO A 198 14.15 22.74 -0.22
CA PRO A 198 15.33 23.31 -0.88
C PRO A 198 16.63 22.85 -0.22
N SER A 199 16.66 22.76 1.11
CA SER A 199 17.82 22.31 1.88
C SER A 199 18.05 20.79 1.78
N LEU A 200 16.98 20.01 1.58
CA LEU A 200 17.07 18.56 1.39
C LEU A 200 17.44 18.17 -0.05
N ALA A 201 17.13 19.00 -1.03
CA ALA A 201 17.40 18.74 -2.44
C ALA A 201 18.88 18.97 -2.75
N LYS A 202 19.64 17.89 -2.98
CA LYS A 202 21.04 17.95 -3.40
C LYS A 202 21.22 18.29 -4.88
N ASN A 203 20.14 18.25 -5.64
CA ASN A 203 20.10 18.60 -7.06
C ASN A 203 18.86 19.48 -7.30
N SER A 204 19.06 20.63 -7.95
CA SER A 204 18.00 21.57 -8.31
C SER A 204 16.94 21.00 -9.25
N GLN A 205 17.30 19.99 -10.06
CA GLN A 205 16.39 19.30 -11.00
C GLN A 205 15.61 18.14 -10.34
N GLN A 206 15.70 17.97 -9.01
CA GLN A 206 14.98 16.91 -8.32
C GLN A 206 13.46 17.13 -8.39
N ALA A 207 12.76 16.34 -9.19
CA ALA A 207 11.32 16.45 -9.38
C ALA A 207 10.50 15.88 -8.19
N ALA A 208 11.04 14.87 -7.48
CA ALA A 208 10.31 14.22 -6.40
C ALA A 208 9.82 15.20 -5.34
N LEU A 209 8.55 15.06 -4.95
CA LEU A 209 7.94 15.90 -3.91
C LEU A 209 8.61 15.66 -2.56
N PHE A 210 8.59 14.43 -2.05
CA PHE A 210 9.17 14.09 -0.74
C PHE A 210 10.56 13.51 -0.89
N LEU A 211 11.52 14.08 -0.16
CA LEU A 211 12.94 13.77 -0.27
C LEU A 211 13.49 13.05 0.96
N ASN A 212 14.45 12.18 0.71
CA ASN A 212 15.25 11.56 1.74
C ASN A 212 16.34 12.55 2.20
N GLU A 213 16.49 12.73 3.50
CA GLU A 213 17.43 13.65 4.12
C GLU A 213 18.89 13.38 3.68
N LYS A 214 19.34 12.13 3.80
CA LYS A 214 20.74 11.79 3.57
C LYS A 214 21.16 11.88 2.11
N ARG A 215 20.27 11.45 1.19
CA ARG A 215 20.58 11.32 -0.24
C ARG A 215 20.04 12.47 -1.10
N GLY A 216 19.07 13.24 -0.61
CA GLY A 216 18.36 14.26 -1.41
C GLY A 216 17.56 13.68 -2.57
N THR A 217 17.33 12.37 -2.58
CA THR A 217 16.55 11.66 -3.59
C THR A 217 15.14 11.36 -3.09
N ARG A 218 14.28 10.87 -3.96
CA ARG A 218 12.90 10.45 -3.65
C ARG A 218 12.84 9.60 -2.38
N LEU A 219 11.90 9.93 -1.49
CA LEU A 219 11.65 9.17 -0.27
C LEU A 219 11.16 7.75 -0.63
N SER A 220 11.71 6.73 0.02
CA SER A 220 11.27 5.36 -0.19
C SER A 220 9.96 5.07 0.56
N ARG A 221 9.19 4.09 0.07
CA ARG A 221 8.00 3.59 0.78
C ARG A 221 8.32 3.14 2.20
N GLN A 222 9.48 2.49 2.41
CA GLN A 222 9.91 2.02 3.71
C GLN A 222 10.21 3.19 4.65
N SER A 223 10.91 4.23 4.16
CA SER A 223 11.18 5.44 4.95
C SER A 223 9.88 6.16 5.33
N ALA A 224 8.94 6.31 4.39
CA ALA A 224 7.65 6.92 4.68
C ALA A 224 6.85 6.11 5.72
N TRP A 225 6.91 4.79 5.66
CA TRP A 225 6.31 3.92 6.67
C TRP A 225 6.94 4.12 8.05
N GLN A 226 8.28 4.17 8.12
CA GLN A 226 9.02 4.43 9.37
C GLN A 226 8.70 5.80 9.96
N ILE A 227 8.53 6.83 9.12
CA ILE A 227 8.14 8.19 9.56
C ILE A 227 6.78 8.11 10.28
N VAL A 228 5.78 7.47 9.70
CA VAL A 228 4.45 7.34 10.30
C VAL A 228 4.52 6.57 11.63
N MET A 229 5.26 5.46 11.68
CA MET A 229 5.44 4.67 12.91
C MET A 229 6.15 5.47 14.01
N SER A 230 7.20 6.21 13.65
CA SER A 230 7.95 7.04 14.61
C SER A 230 7.11 8.20 15.15
N ALA A 231 6.31 8.84 14.30
CA ALA A 231 5.36 9.88 14.71
C ALA A 231 4.30 9.32 15.66
N ALA A 232 3.74 8.12 15.38
CA ALA A 232 2.80 7.46 16.26
C ALA A 232 3.38 7.19 17.65
N LYS A 233 4.63 6.70 17.69
CA LYS A 233 5.34 6.46 18.95
C LYS A 233 5.55 7.78 19.74
N ARG A 234 5.95 8.87 19.07
CA ARG A 234 6.11 10.19 19.71
C ARG A 234 4.78 10.74 20.22
N ALA A 235 3.68 10.49 19.51
CA ALA A 235 2.35 10.90 19.89
C ALA A 235 1.74 10.06 21.03
N GLY A 236 2.45 9.04 21.56
CA GLY A 236 1.95 8.15 22.61
C GLY A 236 0.81 7.22 22.16
N ILE A 237 0.69 6.94 20.86
CA ILE A 237 -0.36 6.06 20.33
C ILE A 237 0.11 4.61 20.45
N GLU A 238 -0.42 3.86 21.41
CA GLU A 238 0.05 2.51 21.75
C GLU A 238 -0.30 1.44 20.73
N ARG A 239 -1.26 1.68 19.84
CA ARG A 239 -1.66 0.73 18.80
C ARG A 239 -0.77 0.83 17.56
N ASP A 240 -0.66 -0.26 16.83
CA ASP A 240 0.08 -0.32 15.56
C ASP A 240 -0.53 0.62 14.52
N ILE A 241 0.15 1.74 14.27
CA ILE A 241 -0.23 2.71 13.25
C ILE A 241 0.58 2.46 11.98
N SER A 242 -0.08 2.48 10.86
CA SER A 242 0.54 2.36 9.55
C SER A 242 -0.09 3.35 8.56
N PRO A 243 0.53 3.61 7.41
CA PRO A 243 -0.11 4.40 6.36
C PRO A 243 -1.49 3.87 5.91
N HIS A 244 -1.73 2.57 6.07
CA HIS A 244 -3.05 1.98 5.81
C HIS A 244 -4.09 2.41 6.85
N ALA A 245 -3.68 2.59 8.11
CA ALA A 245 -4.58 3.10 9.14
C ALA A 245 -5.01 4.54 8.83
N LEU A 246 -4.09 5.42 8.36
CA LEU A 246 -4.43 6.78 7.92
C LEU A 246 -5.44 6.78 6.77
N ARG A 247 -5.23 5.92 5.78
CA ARG A 247 -6.17 5.77 4.66
C ARG A 247 -7.54 5.24 5.11
N HIS A 248 -7.57 4.31 6.04
CA HIS A 248 -8.82 3.80 6.62
C HIS A 248 -9.55 4.90 7.40
N SER A 249 -8.81 5.68 8.22
CA SER A 249 -9.37 6.82 8.97
C SER A 249 -9.92 7.90 8.04
N PHE A 250 -9.21 8.22 6.94
CA PHE A 250 -9.74 9.12 5.90
C PHE A 250 -11.09 8.65 5.37
N ALA A 251 -11.20 7.35 4.99
CA ALA A 251 -12.45 6.80 4.48
C ALA A 251 -13.58 6.88 5.52
N THR A 252 -13.29 6.47 6.75
CA THR A 252 -14.25 6.48 7.86
C THR A 252 -14.72 7.89 8.17
N HIS A 253 -13.80 8.84 8.32
CA HIS A 253 -14.15 10.23 8.67
C HIS A 253 -14.95 10.94 7.57
N LEU A 254 -14.68 10.65 6.30
CA LEU A 254 -15.51 11.17 5.20
C LEU A 254 -16.92 10.61 5.26
N LEU A 255 -17.09 9.30 5.51
CA LEU A 255 -18.40 8.67 5.63
C LEU A 255 -19.16 9.20 6.86
N ASP A 256 -18.48 9.33 8.00
CA ASP A 256 -19.03 9.90 9.22
C ASP A 256 -19.42 11.38 9.04
N GLY A 257 -18.68 12.12 8.19
CA GLY A 257 -18.98 13.49 7.78
C GLY A 257 -20.11 13.60 6.73
N GLY A 258 -20.72 12.48 6.34
CA GLY A 258 -21.87 12.45 5.42
C GLY A 258 -21.51 12.36 3.95
N ALA A 259 -20.24 12.09 3.58
CA ALA A 259 -19.89 11.90 2.18
C ALA A 259 -20.50 10.61 1.61
N ASP A 260 -20.96 10.67 0.36
CA ASP A 260 -21.44 9.50 -0.35
C ASP A 260 -20.32 8.46 -0.51
N ILE A 261 -20.64 7.19 -0.29
CA ILE A 261 -19.68 6.07 -0.38
C ILE A 261 -19.00 5.98 -1.75
N ARG A 262 -19.70 6.38 -2.83
CA ARG A 262 -19.14 6.38 -4.19
C ARG A 262 -18.08 7.47 -4.36
N VAL A 263 -18.33 8.65 -3.77
CA VAL A 263 -17.35 9.74 -3.72
C VAL A 263 -16.08 9.26 -2.99
N VAL A 264 -16.24 8.61 -1.85
CA VAL A 264 -15.11 8.06 -1.07
C VAL A 264 -14.36 6.98 -1.87
N GLN A 265 -15.07 6.10 -2.57
CA GLN A 265 -14.46 5.08 -3.43
C GLN A 265 -13.66 5.69 -4.59
N GLU A 266 -14.17 6.75 -5.22
CA GLU A 266 -13.51 7.48 -6.31
C GLU A 266 -12.23 8.17 -5.80
N LEU A 267 -12.31 8.90 -4.69
CA LEU A 267 -11.15 9.53 -4.03
C LEU A 267 -10.07 8.51 -3.68
N LEU A 268 -10.47 7.31 -3.23
CA LEU A 268 -9.55 6.23 -2.89
C LEU A 268 -8.99 5.49 -4.12
N GLY A 269 -9.60 5.60 -5.29
CA GLY A 269 -9.20 4.87 -6.49
C GLY A 269 -9.41 3.37 -6.34
N HIS A 270 -10.61 2.94 -5.94
CA HIS A 270 -11.00 1.54 -5.90
C HIS A 270 -11.39 1.08 -7.30
N SER A 271 -10.62 0.14 -7.87
CA SER A 271 -10.79 -0.37 -9.24
C SER A 271 -11.86 -1.45 -9.38
N SER A 272 -12.62 -1.78 -8.33
CA SER A 272 -13.59 -2.86 -8.35
C SER A 272 -15.00 -2.36 -8.03
N VAL A 273 -15.68 -1.82 -9.03
CA VAL A 273 -17.12 -2.04 -9.15
C VAL A 273 -17.32 -2.75 -10.48
N THR A 274 -17.44 -4.07 -10.40
CA THR A 274 -17.97 -4.90 -11.49
C THR A 274 -19.46 -4.60 -11.57
N THR A 275 -19.81 -3.55 -12.30
CA THR A 275 -21.14 -3.44 -12.92
C THR A 275 -21.06 -2.36 -13.99
N THR A 276 -21.03 -2.84 -15.23
CA THR A 276 -21.35 -2.07 -16.42
C THR A 276 -22.82 -1.64 -16.32
N GLN A 277 -23.08 -0.58 -15.58
CA GLN A 277 -24.34 0.15 -15.66
C GLN A 277 -24.00 1.63 -15.70
N ILE A 278 -24.59 2.30 -16.68
CA ILE A 278 -24.57 3.72 -16.98
C ILE A 278 -24.65 4.53 -15.68
N TYR A 279 -23.50 5.00 -15.17
CA TYR A 279 -23.46 5.83 -13.99
C TYR A 279 -22.81 7.17 -14.31
N THR A 280 -23.56 8.19 -14.02
CA THR A 280 -23.14 9.59 -14.00
C THR A 280 -21.77 9.70 -13.36
N LEU A 281 -20.78 10.12 -14.14
CA LEU A 281 -19.43 10.45 -13.67
C LEU A 281 -19.59 11.43 -12.51
N VAL A 282 -19.01 11.11 -11.36
CA VAL A 282 -18.92 12.06 -10.25
C VAL A 282 -18.03 13.19 -10.75
N THR A 283 -18.58 14.37 -10.90
CA THR A 283 -17.83 15.52 -11.40
C THR A 283 -16.77 15.95 -10.37
N ILE A 284 -15.70 16.57 -10.84
CA ILE A 284 -14.64 17.10 -9.95
C ILE A 284 -15.25 18.06 -8.92
N ASP A 285 -16.25 18.84 -9.31
CA ASP A 285 -16.91 19.79 -8.40
C ASP A 285 -17.68 19.07 -7.30
N LYS A 286 -18.37 17.97 -7.60
CA LYS A 286 -19.04 17.15 -6.59
C LYS A 286 -18.06 16.45 -5.65
N LEU A 287 -16.89 16.02 -6.16
CA LEU A 287 -15.81 15.49 -5.31
C LEU A 287 -15.29 16.58 -4.36
N ARG A 288 -15.10 17.80 -4.84
CA ARG A 288 -14.63 18.95 -4.05
C ARG A 288 -15.63 19.34 -2.98
N GLU A 289 -16.89 19.48 -3.35
CA GLU A 289 -17.98 19.85 -2.42
C GLU A 289 -18.11 18.81 -1.30
N SER A 290 -18.19 17.53 -1.65
CA SER A 290 -18.28 16.44 -0.69
C SER A 290 -17.04 16.37 0.22
N TYR A 291 -15.83 16.60 -0.34
CA TYR A 291 -14.62 16.66 0.45
C TYR A 291 -14.62 17.86 1.40
N ALA A 292 -14.98 19.05 0.92
CA ALA A 292 -14.98 20.28 1.70
C ALA A 292 -16.00 20.23 2.86
N SER A 293 -17.14 19.55 2.66
CA SER A 293 -18.17 19.42 3.69
C SER A 293 -17.86 18.33 4.70
N ALA A 294 -17.26 17.21 4.28
CA ALA A 294 -17.15 16.01 5.09
C ALA A 294 -15.77 15.76 5.70
N HIS A 295 -14.67 16.27 5.09
CA HIS A 295 -13.34 16.00 5.59
C HIS A 295 -12.98 16.91 6.79
N PRO A 296 -12.56 16.37 7.96
CA PRO A 296 -12.34 17.16 9.18
C PRO A 296 -11.28 18.26 9.04
N ARG A 297 -10.32 18.09 8.13
CA ARG A 297 -9.21 19.04 7.88
C ARG A 297 -9.29 19.71 6.49
N SER A 298 -10.51 19.87 5.97
CA SER A 298 -10.75 20.55 4.69
C SER A 298 -10.65 22.08 4.80
N ARG A 299 -11.03 22.63 5.92
CA ARG A 299 -11.19 24.07 6.17
C ARG A 299 -9.96 24.74 6.71
#